data_32623fa2fcf15808cceddf0ac6c554e2
#
_entry.id   32623fa2fcf15808cceddf0ac6c554e2
#
_cell.length_a   1.000
_cell.length_b   1.000
_cell.length_c   1.000
_cell.angle_alpha   90.00
_cell.angle_beta   90.00
_cell.angle_gamma   90.00
#
_symmetry.space_group_name_H-M   'P 1'
#
loop_
_entity.id
_entity.type
_entity.pdbx_description
1 polymer ?
#
loop_
_entity_poly.entity_id
_entity_poly.type
_entity_poly.pdbx_seq_one_letter_code
_entity_poly.pdbx_strand_id
1 'polypeptide(L)'
;VVYTGTHDNTTTRGWYHESSAESRAFAREYMRIPALDEDTLSWNFIALAMSSVANLCMIPMQDYLCLDKEARINTPSTLGGNWTWRMEKGAFTEELAGRMKRLTVIYGRSRKEESKEERKEESTEESTKECKEESTDF
;
A
#
# COMPACT_ATOMS: atom_id res chain seq x y z
N VAL A 1 -8.97 -7.82 2.81
CA VAL A 1 -7.91 -6.83 3.09
C VAL A 1 -6.63 -7.55 3.44
N VAL A 2 -5.49 -7.06 2.98
CA VAL A 2 -4.15 -7.52 3.34
C VAL A 2 -3.32 -6.33 3.84
N TYR A 3 -2.44 -6.59 4.80
CA TYR A 3 -1.52 -5.61 5.38
C TYR A 3 -0.10 -6.18 5.37
N THR A 4 0.92 -5.34 5.24
CA THR A 4 2.29 -5.72 5.66
C THR A 4 2.44 -5.61 7.18
N GLY A 5 1.69 -4.72 7.80
CA GLY A 5 1.57 -4.55 9.24
C GLY A 5 0.48 -3.55 9.61
N THR A 6 0.04 -3.57 10.86
CA THR A 6 -0.90 -2.60 11.44
C THR A 6 -0.14 -1.62 12.33
N HIS A 7 -0.85 -0.64 12.91
CA HIS A 7 -0.25 0.30 13.86
C HIS A 7 0.36 -0.36 15.12
N ASP A 8 -0.11 -1.57 15.47
CA ASP A 8 0.39 -2.33 16.63
C ASP A 8 1.59 -3.23 16.32
N ASN A 9 1.90 -3.42 15.04
CA ASN A 9 3.05 -4.18 14.63
C ASN A 9 4.31 -3.32 14.62
N THR A 10 5.47 -3.95 14.73
CA THR A 10 6.73 -3.32 14.32
C THR A 10 6.74 -3.17 12.78
N THR A 11 7.68 -2.40 12.26
CA THR A 11 7.88 -2.31 10.80
C THR A 11 8.31 -3.66 10.24
N THR A 12 8.15 -3.88 8.94
CA THR A 12 8.59 -5.12 8.28
C THR A 12 10.08 -5.37 8.47
N ARG A 13 10.91 -4.33 8.42
CA ARG A 13 12.35 -4.41 8.67
C ARG A 13 12.63 -4.75 10.13
N GLY A 14 11.95 -4.10 11.07
CA GLY A 14 12.06 -4.40 12.50
C GLY A 14 11.67 -5.84 12.81
N TRP A 15 10.57 -6.34 12.23
CA TRP A 15 10.18 -7.73 12.36
C TRP A 15 11.28 -8.69 11.87
N TYR A 16 11.89 -8.40 10.73
CA TYR A 16 12.92 -9.26 10.18
C TYR A 16 14.15 -9.34 11.09
N HIS A 17 14.57 -8.20 11.67
CA HIS A 17 15.71 -8.16 12.59
C HIS A 17 15.44 -8.89 13.92
N GLU A 18 14.21 -8.79 14.42
CA GLU A 18 13.79 -9.41 15.68
C GLU A 18 13.40 -10.89 15.54
N SER A 19 13.16 -11.36 14.33
CA SER A 19 12.72 -12.73 14.04
C SER A 19 13.84 -13.75 14.19
N SER A 20 13.46 -15.01 14.48
CA SER A 20 14.39 -16.12 14.49
C SER A 20 15.00 -16.41 13.12
N ALA A 21 16.14 -17.07 13.09
CA ALA A 21 16.77 -17.50 11.85
C ALA A 21 15.84 -18.40 11.00
N GLU A 22 15.04 -19.23 11.66
CA GLU A 22 14.06 -20.12 11.02
C GLU A 22 12.95 -19.32 10.34
N SER A 23 12.37 -18.32 11.04
CA SER A 23 11.32 -17.44 10.48
C SER A 23 11.85 -16.67 9.27
N ARG A 24 13.08 -16.17 9.35
CA ARG A 24 13.71 -15.49 8.21
C ARG A 24 13.98 -16.42 7.04
N ALA A 25 14.41 -17.66 7.31
CA ALA A 25 14.62 -18.67 6.28
C ALA A 25 13.30 -19.03 5.60
N PHE A 26 12.25 -19.27 6.38
CA PHE A 26 10.90 -19.54 5.87
C PHE A 26 10.38 -18.40 4.99
N ALA A 27 10.53 -17.14 5.43
CA ALA A 27 10.11 -15.99 4.64
C ALA A 27 10.82 -15.92 3.28
N ARG A 28 12.14 -16.18 3.23
CA ARG A 28 12.90 -16.24 1.99
C ARG A 28 12.43 -17.36 1.07
N GLU A 29 12.23 -18.54 1.62
CA GLU A 29 11.75 -19.72 0.88
C GLU A 29 10.35 -19.43 0.30
N TYR A 30 9.43 -18.90 1.10
CA TYR A 30 8.08 -18.55 0.69
C TYR A 30 8.08 -17.53 -0.44
N MET A 31 8.93 -16.51 -0.36
CA MET A 31 9.08 -15.48 -1.40
C MET A 31 9.94 -15.94 -2.59
N ARG A 32 10.57 -17.11 -2.52
CA ARG A 32 11.47 -17.67 -3.54
C ARG A 32 12.65 -16.75 -3.88
N ILE A 33 13.23 -16.11 -2.88
CA ILE A 33 14.38 -15.22 -3.04
C ILE A 33 15.60 -15.82 -2.32
N PRO A 34 16.80 -15.81 -2.95
CA PRO A 34 17.99 -16.44 -2.38
C PRO A 34 18.52 -15.69 -1.16
N ALA A 35 18.41 -14.38 -1.17
CA ALA A 35 18.80 -13.50 -0.06
C ALA A 35 17.84 -12.33 0.05
N LEU A 36 17.66 -11.82 1.26
CA LEU A 36 16.99 -10.56 1.52
C LEU A 36 18.08 -9.52 1.76
N ASP A 37 18.22 -8.62 0.81
CA ASP A 37 19.00 -7.41 0.95
C ASP A 37 18.23 -6.41 1.81
N GLU A 38 18.90 -5.75 2.73
CA GLU A 38 18.29 -4.83 3.69
C GLU A 38 17.56 -3.66 3.02
N ASP A 39 18.09 -3.17 1.91
CA ASP A 39 17.51 -2.05 1.16
C ASP A 39 16.25 -2.45 0.37
N THR A 40 16.08 -3.72 0.11
CA THR A 40 14.93 -4.26 -0.66
C THR A 40 13.97 -5.08 0.17
N LEU A 41 14.31 -5.37 1.41
CA LEU A 41 13.58 -6.28 2.29
C LEU A 41 12.09 -5.92 2.38
N SER A 42 11.76 -4.71 2.79
CA SER A 42 10.38 -4.28 2.93
C SER A 42 9.63 -4.31 1.61
N TRP A 43 10.30 -4.00 0.50
CA TRP A 43 9.71 -4.03 -0.84
C TRP A 43 9.35 -5.45 -1.31
N ASN A 44 10.05 -6.48 -0.86
CA ASN A 44 9.68 -7.87 -1.13
C ASN A 44 8.37 -8.25 -0.42
N PHE A 45 8.21 -7.84 0.84
CA PHE A 45 6.96 -8.03 1.59
C PHE A 45 5.80 -7.20 1.00
N ILE A 46 6.06 -5.97 0.56
CA ILE A 46 5.08 -5.13 -0.14
C ILE A 46 4.62 -5.82 -1.44
N ALA A 47 5.56 -6.32 -2.24
CA ALA A 47 5.26 -7.04 -3.46
C ALA A 47 4.40 -8.30 -3.19
N LEU A 48 4.75 -9.06 -2.14
CA LEU A 48 3.96 -10.21 -1.71
C LEU A 48 2.54 -9.82 -1.29
N ALA A 49 2.37 -8.77 -0.50
CA ALA A 49 1.05 -8.27 -0.10
C ALA A 49 0.24 -7.80 -1.32
N MET A 50 0.87 -7.07 -2.24
CA MET A 50 0.23 -6.59 -3.47
C MET A 50 -0.15 -7.71 -4.44
N SER A 51 0.56 -8.83 -4.45
CA SER A 51 0.24 -10.00 -5.28
C SER A 51 -0.90 -10.85 -4.74
N SER A 52 -1.40 -10.55 -3.54
CA SER A 52 -2.48 -11.31 -2.91
C SER A 52 -3.82 -11.12 -3.64
N VAL A 53 -4.74 -12.04 -3.42
CA VAL A 53 -6.13 -11.96 -3.93
C VAL A 53 -7.01 -10.96 -3.18
N ALA A 54 -6.49 -10.27 -2.16
CA ALA A 54 -7.25 -9.31 -1.38
C ALA A 54 -7.59 -8.06 -2.21
N ASN A 55 -8.84 -7.62 -2.18
CA ASN A 55 -9.28 -6.42 -2.93
C ASN A 55 -8.62 -5.13 -2.42
N LEU A 56 -8.26 -5.06 -1.14
CA LEU A 56 -7.59 -3.91 -0.53
C LEU A 56 -6.26 -4.34 0.05
N CYS A 57 -5.19 -3.63 -0.30
CA CYS A 57 -3.85 -3.79 0.24
C CYS A 57 -3.46 -2.50 0.95
N MET A 58 -3.16 -2.58 2.25
CA MET A 58 -2.76 -1.45 3.06
C MET A 58 -1.31 -1.64 3.54
N ILE A 59 -0.48 -0.66 3.25
CA ILE A 59 0.94 -0.71 3.52
C ILE A 59 1.32 0.56 4.29
N PRO A 60 1.89 0.43 5.49
CA PRO A 60 2.41 1.56 6.24
C PRO A 60 3.51 2.29 5.47
N MET A 61 3.54 3.61 5.56
CA MET A 61 4.57 4.42 4.91
C MET A 61 5.99 4.05 5.37
N GLN A 62 6.12 3.60 6.61
CA GLN A 62 7.37 3.12 7.18
C GLN A 62 7.97 1.96 6.40
N ASP A 63 7.13 1.07 5.87
CA ASP A 63 7.59 -0.07 5.06
C ASP A 63 8.04 0.39 3.68
N TYR A 64 7.33 1.34 3.05
CA TYR A 64 7.79 1.96 1.79
C TYR A 64 9.13 2.67 1.93
N LEU A 65 9.38 3.29 3.09
CA LEU A 65 10.62 3.98 3.42
C LEU A 65 11.71 3.04 3.97
N CYS A 66 11.44 1.74 4.08
CA CYS A 66 12.33 0.73 4.64
C CYS A 66 12.85 1.08 6.05
N LEU A 67 12.02 1.72 6.87
CA LEU A 67 12.39 2.13 8.22
C LEU A 67 12.37 0.96 9.20
N ASP A 68 13.28 1.03 10.18
CA ASP A 68 13.38 0.01 11.23
C ASP A 68 12.38 0.28 12.38
N LYS A 69 12.46 -0.51 13.43
CA LYS A 69 11.55 -0.55 14.60
C LYS A 69 11.35 0.80 15.29
N GLU A 70 12.30 1.70 15.19
CA GLU A 70 12.21 3.07 15.75
C GLU A 70 11.06 3.88 15.13
N ALA A 71 10.63 3.50 13.93
CA ALA A 71 9.49 4.12 13.25
C ALA A 71 8.13 3.48 13.60
N ARG A 72 8.09 2.56 14.57
CA ARG A 72 6.86 1.93 15.04
C ARG A 72 5.87 2.99 15.55
N ILE A 73 4.59 2.82 15.23
CA ILE A 73 3.54 3.77 15.61
C ILE A 73 3.09 3.55 17.06
N ASN A 74 2.78 2.31 17.40
CA ASN A 74 2.24 1.95 18.69
C ASN A 74 2.88 0.67 19.23
N THR A 75 3.20 0.69 20.53
CA THR A 75 3.64 -0.50 21.25
C THR A 75 2.56 -0.85 22.27
N PRO A 76 1.77 -1.91 22.06
CA PRO A 76 0.70 -2.32 22.96
C PRO A 76 1.21 -2.49 24.40
N SER A 77 0.37 -2.19 25.36
CA SER A 77 0.65 -2.30 26.79
C SER A 77 1.78 -1.40 27.30
N THR A 78 2.11 -0.33 26.58
CA THR A 78 3.07 0.70 27.04
C THR A 78 2.37 2.05 27.28
N LEU A 79 2.91 2.82 28.23
CA LEU A 79 2.46 4.17 28.50
C LEU A 79 3.46 5.18 27.92
N GLY A 80 2.96 6.09 27.06
CA GLY A 80 3.77 7.13 26.44
C GLY A 80 4.54 6.69 25.20
N GLY A 81 5.03 7.66 24.43
CA GLY A 81 5.85 7.42 23.23
C GLY A 81 5.09 6.91 21.99
N ASN A 82 3.83 6.51 22.15
CA ASN A 82 3.01 5.98 21.05
C ASN A 82 2.39 7.13 20.22
N TRP A 83 2.14 6.85 18.93
CA TRP A 83 1.48 7.76 17.98
C TRP A 83 2.27 9.05 17.69
N THR A 84 3.57 9.07 17.98
CA THR A 84 4.45 10.23 17.83
C THR A 84 5.21 10.25 16.53
N TRP A 85 5.36 9.10 15.86
CA TRP A 85 6.10 9.03 14.60
C TRP A 85 5.53 9.99 13.56
N ARG A 86 6.40 10.68 12.87
CA ARG A 86 6.07 11.54 11.72
C ARG A 86 7.10 11.31 10.63
N MET A 87 6.63 11.27 9.39
CA MET A 87 7.50 11.18 8.22
C MET A 87 8.34 12.46 8.12
N GLU A 88 9.63 12.30 7.87
CA GLU A 88 10.53 13.41 7.66
C GLU A 88 10.17 14.23 6.42
N LYS A 89 10.42 15.54 6.48
CA LYS A 89 10.17 16.42 5.34
C LYS A 89 11.08 16.02 4.18
N GLY A 90 10.49 15.76 3.01
CA GLY A 90 11.22 15.35 1.80
C GLY A 90 11.47 13.85 1.68
N ALA A 91 11.09 13.02 2.68
CA ALA A 91 11.23 11.56 2.56
C ALA A 91 10.31 10.96 1.47
N PHE A 92 9.21 11.61 1.16
CA PHE A 92 8.35 11.23 0.03
C PHE A 92 8.86 11.89 -1.24
N THR A 93 9.74 11.19 -1.95
CA THR A 93 10.37 11.64 -3.19
C THR A 93 9.56 11.23 -4.42
N GLU A 94 9.82 11.88 -5.56
CA GLU A 94 9.24 11.47 -6.84
C GLU A 94 9.67 10.06 -7.26
N GLU A 95 10.89 9.66 -6.94
CA GLU A 95 11.39 8.31 -7.18
C GLU A 95 10.58 7.28 -6.38
N LEU A 96 10.35 7.53 -5.09
CA LEU A 96 9.51 6.69 -4.25
C LEU A 96 8.09 6.58 -4.80
N ALA A 97 7.47 7.72 -5.14
CA ALA A 97 6.13 7.76 -5.73
C ALA A 97 6.07 6.97 -7.06
N GLY A 98 7.08 7.11 -7.90
CA GLY A 98 7.21 6.37 -9.16
C GLY A 98 7.32 4.86 -8.93
N ARG A 99 8.10 4.43 -7.94
CA ARG A 99 8.24 3.03 -7.56
C ARG A 99 6.92 2.44 -7.02
N MET A 100 6.22 3.18 -6.17
CA MET A 100 4.88 2.80 -5.67
C MET A 100 3.88 2.66 -6.82
N LYS A 101 3.80 3.65 -7.71
CA LYS A 101 2.93 3.63 -8.89
C LYS A 101 3.23 2.41 -9.78
N ARG A 102 4.51 2.13 -10.04
CA ARG A 102 4.91 0.98 -10.86
C ARG A 102 4.43 -0.33 -10.27
N LEU A 103 4.61 -0.57 -8.97
CA LEU A 103 4.10 -1.77 -8.31
C LEU A 103 2.58 -1.88 -8.38
N THR A 104 1.87 -0.78 -8.14
CA THR A 104 0.41 -0.72 -8.23
C THR A 104 -0.08 -1.13 -9.62
N VAL A 105 0.60 -0.69 -10.67
CA VAL A 105 0.28 -1.07 -12.06
C VAL A 105 0.61 -2.55 -12.31
N ILE A 106 1.80 -3.03 -11.90
CA ILE A 106 2.22 -4.42 -12.11
C ILE A 106 1.22 -5.42 -11.51
N TYR A 107 0.70 -5.12 -10.32
CA TYR A 107 -0.26 -5.99 -9.62
C TYR A 107 -1.73 -5.67 -9.92
N GLY A 108 -2.02 -4.84 -10.94
CA GLY A 108 -3.38 -4.54 -11.39
C GLY A 108 -4.23 -3.81 -10.34
N ARG A 109 -3.60 -3.04 -9.42
CA ARG A 109 -4.24 -2.32 -8.33
C ARG A 109 -4.40 -0.82 -8.61
N SER A 110 -4.04 -0.37 -9.81
CA SER A 110 -4.30 0.98 -10.26
C SER A 110 -5.77 1.13 -10.64
N ARG A 111 -6.37 2.28 -10.29
CA ARG A 111 -7.66 2.65 -10.86
C ARG A 111 -7.51 2.71 -12.39
N LYS A 112 -8.43 2.10 -13.14
CA LYS A 112 -8.52 2.36 -14.57
C LYS A 112 -8.75 3.86 -14.74
N GLU A 113 -7.93 4.54 -15.51
CA GLU A 113 -8.27 5.87 -15.98
C GLU A 113 -9.49 5.68 -16.88
N GLU A 114 -10.67 6.06 -16.43
CA GLU A 114 -11.83 6.26 -17.29
C GLU A 114 -11.38 7.26 -18.35
N SER A 115 -11.42 6.86 -19.60
CA SER A 115 -11.07 7.75 -20.69
C SER A 115 -11.94 9.01 -20.57
N LYS A 116 -11.38 10.17 -20.87
CA LYS A 116 -12.16 11.43 -20.85
C LYS A 116 -13.37 11.38 -21.79
N GLU A 117 -13.40 10.40 -22.69
CA GLU A 117 -14.49 10.10 -23.62
C GLU A 117 -15.63 9.38 -22.90
N GLU A 118 -15.37 8.35 -22.07
CA GLU A 118 -16.40 7.64 -21.29
C GLU A 118 -17.13 8.58 -20.32
N ARG A 119 -16.41 9.49 -19.64
CA ARG A 119 -17.03 10.53 -18.79
C ARG A 119 -17.90 11.52 -19.54
N LYS A 120 -17.57 11.81 -20.80
CA LYS A 120 -18.39 12.70 -21.64
C LYS A 120 -19.65 11.99 -22.11
N GLU A 121 -19.58 10.72 -22.45
CA GLU A 121 -20.74 9.93 -22.86
C GLU A 121 -21.72 9.72 -21.71
N GLU A 122 -21.25 9.36 -20.48
CA GLU A 122 -22.11 9.26 -19.30
C GLU A 122 -22.80 10.59 -18.96
N SER A 123 -22.06 11.70 -18.96
CA SER A 123 -22.66 13.01 -18.66
C SER A 123 -23.68 13.49 -19.74
N THR A 124 -23.52 13.03 -20.98
CA THR A 124 -24.44 13.34 -22.07
C THR A 124 -25.71 12.47 -22.02
N GLU A 125 -25.56 11.20 -21.61
CA GLU A 125 -26.70 10.30 -21.40
C GLU A 125 -27.55 10.68 -20.19
N GLU A 126 -26.94 11.12 -19.09
CA GLU A 126 -27.64 11.61 -17.91
C GLU A 126 -28.44 12.88 -18.20
N SER A 127 -27.83 13.86 -18.89
CA SER A 127 -28.52 15.08 -19.33
C SER A 127 -29.67 14.81 -20.31
N THR A 128 -29.56 13.75 -21.12
CA THR A 128 -30.60 13.39 -22.10
C THR A 128 -31.76 12.65 -21.44
N LYS A 129 -31.53 11.94 -20.33
CA LYS A 129 -32.59 11.30 -19.53
C LYS A 129 -33.39 12.32 -18.74
N GLU A 130 -32.75 13.27 -18.06
CA GLU A 130 -33.41 14.33 -17.33
C GLU A 130 -34.32 15.17 -18.25
N CYS A 131 -33.86 15.49 -19.48
CA CYS A 131 -34.67 16.27 -20.45
C CYS A 131 -35.87 15.50 -21.01
N LYS A 132 -35.90 14.16 -20.93
CA LYS A 132 -37.03 13.34 -21.37
C LYS A 132 -38.06 13.11 -20.28
N GLU A 133 -37.68 13.14 -19.02
CA GLU A 133 -38.58 13.01 -17.88
C GLU A 133 -39.39 14.32 -17.66
N GLU A 134 -38.77 15.51 -17.90
CA GLU A 134 -39.49 16.78 -17.80
C GLU A 134 -40.52 17.04 -18.94
N SER A 135 -40.45 16.29 -20.04
CA SER A 135 -41.37 16.50 -21.18
C SER A 135 -42.59 15.57 -21.19
N THR A 136 -42.79 14.74 -20.16
CA THR A 136 -43.93 13.79 -20.05
C THR A 136 -45.02 14.21 -19.06
N ASP A 137 -44.91 15.40 -18.44
CA ASP A 137 -45.91 15.95 -17.50
C ASP A 137 -46.70 17.12 -18.10
N PHE A 138 -47.24 16.94 -19.32
CA PHE A 138 -48.30 17.81 -19.86
C PHE A 138 -49.42 17.05 -20.50
#